data_ccccac1e6ca1779e1fcf93aadf7ef36d
#
_entry.id   ccccac1e6ca1779e1fcf93aadf7ef36d
#
_cell.length_a   1.000
_cell.length_b   1.000
_cell.length_c   1.000
_cell.angle_alpha   90.00
_cell.angle_beta   90.00
_cell.angle_gamma   90.00
#
_symmetry.space_group_name_H-M   'P 1'
#
loop_
_entity.id
_entity.type
_entity.pdbx_description
1 polymer ?
#
loop_
_entity_poly.entity_id
_entity_poly.type
_entity_poly.pdbx_seq_one_letter_code
_entity_poly.pdbx_strand_id
1 'polypeptide(L)'
;MGAKGSPMEALLVLQEEAIEEGRLLTYTGVQRYPVASEGELLALLKRLARPPRPPRFILQDGRWRGVEKKGLSFDEAEALAAYRQALAAGQGSFRLPVRYTPPQPSLQALYALGVREHLATGETDFRGSSRARLHNLLLASSKLDGLLIPPGPFSFHQALGPVSEEAGYREAFVIVGDRTEQGIGGGVCQVSTTLFRAFFFAGLPILERHAHSYQVAYYKPTGLDAAVIAPHKDLRVLNDTPGHLWVQRSVVGTRLRFHLFGTKDREVRWEGPFVSERKPPLPPKEVLDPSLPPGVRQQVDFAAEGARVEVRRTVRYRDGRVREERLLSLYRPWGAVYRVGPTPPAKAPPSPPAGGGGARSP
;
A
#
# COMPACT_ATOMS: atom_id res chain seq x y z
N MET A 1 -41.18 48.12 5.03
CA MET A 1 -40.18 47.24 4.38
C MET A 1 -38.88 47.44 5.14
N GLY A 2 -38.60 46.55 6.10
CA GLY A 2 -37.35 46.60 6.88
C GLY A 2 -36.18 46.23 5.98
N ALA A 3 -35.19 47.09 5.94
CA ALA A 3 -33.90 46.78 5.32
C ALA A 3 -33.36 45.46 5.93
N LYS A 4 -33.28 44.41 5.12
CA LYS A 4 -32.53 43.19 5.52
C LYS A 4 -31.11 43.65 5.67
N GLY A 5 -30.64 43.81 6.93
CA GLY A 5 -29.22 44.05 7.22
C GLY A 5 -28.40 42.99 6.54
N SER A 6 -27.22 43.37 6.09
CA SER A 6 -26.27 42.40 5.53
C SER A 6 -26.07 41.26 6.54
N PRO A 7 -26.01 39.98 6.09
CA PRO A 7 -25.79 38.85 6.99
C PRO A 7 -24.48 39.05 7.76
N MET A 8 -24.47 38.68 9.05
CA MET A 8 -23.27 38.71 9.85
C MET A 8 -22.29 37.63 9.36
N GLU A 9 -21.01 37.91 9.36
CA GLU A 9 -19.97 36.94 8.99
C GLU A 9 -19.44 36.19 10.20
N ALA A 10 -19.57 34.87 10.22
CA ALA A 10 -18.88 34.00 11.15
C ALA A 10 -17.46 33.72 10.62
N LEU A 11 -16.46 34.10 11.42
CA LEU A 11 -15.03 33.96 11.06
C LEU A 11 -14.45 32.71 11.70
N LEU A 12 -14.16 31.67 10.90
CA LEU A 12 -13.43 30.49 11.34
C LEU A 12 -11.94 30.69 11.07
N VAL A 13 -11.16 30.79 12.12
CA VAL A 13 -9.69 30.86 12.02
C VAL A 13 -9.14 29.44 12.04
N LEU A 14 -8.47 29.04 10.97
CA LEU A 14 -7.81 27.73 10.84
C LEU A 14 -6.32 27.90 10.94
N GLN A 15 -5.69 27.07 11.78
CA GLN A 15 -4.26 26.85 11.79
C GLN A 15 -3.98 25.48 11.24
N GLU A 16 -3.29 25.41 10.10
CA GLU A 16 -2.90 24.17 9.44
C GLU A 16 -1.38 24.06 9.42
N GLU A 17 -0.88 22.87 9.67
CA GLU A 17 0.54 22.56 9.59
C GLU A 17 0.82 21.76 8.34
N ALA A 18 2.00 21.97 7.76
CA ALA A 18 2.50 21.20 6.64
C ALA A 18 3.99 20.94 6.80
N ILE A 19 4.45 19.82 6.30
CA ILE A 19 5.88 19.54 6.13
C ILE A 19 6.21 19.75 4.66
N GLU A 20 7.07 20.71 4.38
CA GLU A 20 7.52 21.05 3.03
C GLU A 20 9.04 21.18 3.02
N GLU A 21 9.70 20.51 2.09
CA GLU A 21 11.16 20.54 1.96
C GLU A 21 11.91 20.29 3.27
N GLY A 22 11.42 19.33 4.07
CA GLY A 22 12.01 18.97 5.36
C GLY A 22 11.75 19.97 6.50
N ARG A 23 10.82 20.91 6.33
CA ARG A 23 10.48 21.94 7.33
C ARG A 23 9.01 21.84 7.73
N LEU A 24 8.75 22.00 9.02
CA LEU A 24 7.40 22.17 9.53
C LEU A 24 6.99 23.64 9.42
N LEU A 25 5.94 23.90 8.67
CA LEU A 25 5.37 25.22 8.44
C LEU A 25 3.97 25.30 9.01
N THR A 26 3.59 26.46 9.54
CA THR A 26 2.25 26.74 10.03
C THR A 26 1.60 27.79 9.16
N TYR A 27 0.41 27.48 8.65
CA TYR A 27 -0.42 28.38 7.86
C TYR A 27 -1.64 28.79 8.68
N THR A 28 -1.95 30.07 8.68
CA THR A 28 -3.15 30.59 9.30
C THR A 28 -4.07 31.14 8.22
N GLY A 29 -5.30 30.67 8.18
CA GLY A 29 -6.33 31.13 7.25
C GLY A 29 -7.61 31.52 7.99
N VAL A 30 -8.38 32.42 7.39
CA VAL A 30 -9.71 32.79 7.90
C VAL A 30 -10.74 32.46 6.83
N GLN A 31 -11.66 31.58 7.19
CA GLN A 31 -12.84 31.28 6.38
C GLN A 31 -14.01 32.09 6.89
N ARG A 32 -14.79 32.68 5.96
CA ARG A 32 -15.92 33.54 6.25
C ARG A 32 -17.21 32.89 5.82
N TYR A 33 -18.19 32.87 6.69
CA TYR A 33 -19.46 32.25 6.44
C TYR A 33 -20.59 33.26 6.78
N PRO A 34 -21.47 33.57 5.83
CA PRO A 34 -22.62 34.43 6.11
C PRO A 34 -23.61 33.68 7.01
N VAL A 35 -24.12 34.37 8.02
CA VAL A 35 -25.08 33.84 9.01
C VAL A 35 -26.14 34.91 9.24
N ALA A 36 -27.38 34.62 8.89
CA ALA A 36 -28.50 35.54 9.06
C ALA A 36 -29.35 35.23 10.30
N SER A 37 -29.21 34.07 10.91
CA SER A 37 -29.99 33.64 12.08
C SER A 37 -29.25 32.64 12.95
N GLU A 38 -29.69 32.46 14.19
CA GLU A 38 -29.18 31.42 15.10
C GLU A 38 -29.35 30.02 14.51
N GLY A 39 -30.47 29.76 13.82
CA GLY A 39 -30.71 28.48 13.16
C GLY A 39 -29.67 28.18 12.04
N GLU A 40 -29.33 29.21 11.27
CA GLU A 40 -28.26 29.09 10.25
C GLU A 40 -26.89 28.86 10.89
N LEU A 41 -26.61 29.54 12.02
CA LEU A 41 -25.38 29.29 12.78
C LEU A 41 -25.29 27.85 13.24
N LEU A 42 -26.31 27.29 13.87
CA LEU A 42 -26.33 25.92 14.34
C LEU A 42 -26.18 24.92 13.18
N ALA A 43 -26.80 25.18 12.05
CA ALA A 43 -26.63 24.37 10.83
C ALA A 43 -25.17 24.44 10.31
N LEU A 44 -24.57 25.63 10.35
CA LEU A 44 -23.16 25.83 9.97
C LEU A 44 -22.23 25.03 10.89
N LEU A 45 -22.42 25.07 12.22
CA LEU A 45 -21.58 24.30 13.16
C LEU A 45 -21.60 22.81 12.87
N LYS A 46 -22.78 22.24 12.61
CA LYS A 46 -22.93 20.81 12.24
C LYS A 46 -22.20 20.47 10.95
N ARG A 47 -22.24 21.37 9.96
CA ARG A 47 -21.57 21.20 8.68
C ARG A 47 -20.04 21.28 8.80
N LEU A 48 -19.52 22.13 9.67
CA LEU A 48 -18.10 22.37 9.87
C LEU A 48 -17.45 21.34 10.82
N ALA A 49 -18.22 20.79 11.75
CA ALA A 49 -17.73 19.76 12.68
C ALA A 49 -17.19 18.54 11.90
N ARG A 50 -16.01 18.09 12.29
CA ARG A 50 -15.35 16.94 11.65
C ARG A 50 -14.39 16.25 12.59
N PRO A 51 -14.19 14.91 12.45
CA PRO A 51 -13.12 14.22 13.14
C PRO A 51 -11.75 14.58 12.54
N PRO A 52 -10.66 14.38 13.30
CA PRO A 52 -9.32 14.53 12.77
C PRO A 52 -9.03 13.47 11.69
N ARG A 53 -8.19 13.83 10.73
CA ARG A 53 -7.67 12.90 9.72
C ARG A 53 -6.17 12.74 9.89
N PRO A 54 -5.65 11.51 9.85
CA PRO A 54 -4.23 11.25 10.05
C PRO A 54 -3.36 11.94 9.01
N PRO A 55 -2.09 12.19 9.33
CA PRO A 55 -1.13 12.75 8.39
C PRO A 55 -0.98 11.92 7.13
N ARG A 56 -0.84 12.60 6.00
CA ARG A 56 -0.50 12.00 4.71
C ARG A 56 0.51 12.87 3.99
N PHE A 57 1.41 12.23 3.26
CA PHE A 57 2.27 12.92 2.32
C PHE A 57 1.65 12.84 0.94
N ILE A 58 1.51 13.97 0.28
CA ILE A 58 0.97 14.07 -1.08
C ILE A 58 2.06 14.58 -2.01
N LEU A 59 2.11 14.03 -3.22
CA LEU A 59 2.99 14.48 -4.28
C LEU A 59 2.27 15.55 -5.10
N GLN A 60 2.78 16.76 -5.07
CA GLN A 60 2.23 17.91 -5.76
C GLN A 60 3.35 18.65 -6.49
N ASP A 61 3.20 18.84 -7.80
CA ASP A 61 4.20 19.51 -8.65
C ASP A 61 5.62 18.94 -8.47
N GLY A 62 5.74 17.61 -8.38
CA GLY A 62 7.00 16.89 -8.20
C GLY A 62 7.61 16.98 -6.80
N ARG A 63 6.91 17.56 -5.84
CA ARG A 63 7.36 17.72 -4.44
C ARG A 63 6.42 17.04 -3.47
N TRP A 64 6.98 16.38 -2.47
CA TRP A 64 6.22 15.78 -1.39
C TRP A 64 5.86 16.82 -0.33
N ARG A 65 4.59 16.83 0.06
CA ARG A 65 4.06 17.70 1.10
C ARG A 65 3.31 16.88 2.14
N GLY A 66 3.75 16.96 3.41
CA GLY A 66 3.05 16.37 4.54
C GLY A 66 1.87 17.27 4.95
N VAL A 67 0.69 16.69 5.08
CA VAL A 67 -0.53 17.40 5.47
C VAL A 67 -1.34 16.59 6.47
N GLU A 68 -2.13 17.27 7.29
CA GLU A 68 -3.11 16.64 8.17
C GLU A 68 -4.38 17.48 8.22
N LYS A 69 -5.45 16.93 8.78
CA LYS A 69 -6.65 17.71 9.12
C LYS A 69 -6.96 17.54 10.59
N LYS A 70 -6.92 18.64 11.34
CA LYS A 70 -7.40 18.67 12.71
C LYS A 70 -8.91 18.48 12.74
N GLY A 71 -9.39 17.75 13.73
CA GLY A 71 -10.80 17.72 14.05
C GLY A 71 -11.30 19.08 14.49
N LEU A 72 -12.53 19.41 14.16
CA LEU A 72 -13.20 20.63 14.58
C LEU A 72 -14.44 20.26 15.37
N SER A 73 -14.58 20.83 16.55
CA SER A 73 -15.80 20.74 17.36
C SER A 73 -16.18 22.12 17.87
N PHE A 74 -17.47 22.31 18.10
CA PHE A 74 -18.05 23.57 18.48
C PHE A 74 -18.97 23.36 19.69
N ASP A 75 -18.94 24.30 20.63
CA ASP A 75 -19.95 24.41 21.68
C ASP A 75 -21.06 25.34 21.16
N GLU A 76 -22.28 24.82 21.06
CA GLU A 76 -23.40 25.57 20.52
C GLU A 76 -23.74 26.82 21.38
N ALA A 77 -23.65 26.70 22.71
CA ALA A 77 -23.92 27.79 23.62
C ALA A 77 -22.88 28.92 23.52
N GLU A 78 -21.57 28.54 23.44
CA GLU A 78 -20.49 29.50 23.22
C GLU A 78 -20.66 30.26 21.88
N ALA A 79 -20.99 29.53 20.81
CA ALA A 79 -21.14 30.07 19.49
C ALA A 79 -22.37 31.04 19.41
N LEU A 80 -23.49 30.65 20.02
CA LEU A 80 -24.67 31.51 20.11
C LEU A 80 -24.39 32.74 20.96
N ALA A 81 -23.67 32.64 22.06
CA ALA A 81 -23.31 33.79 22.88
C ALA A 81 -22.40 34.75 22.09
N ALA A 82 -21.43 34.28 21.36
CA ALA A 82 -20.57 35.11 20.51
C ALA A 82 -21.36 35.84 19.41
N TYR A 83 -22.27 35.11 18.77
CA TYR A 83 -23.18 35.71 17.75
C TYR A 83 -24.05 36.80 18.31
N ARG A 84 -24.74 36.55 19.45
CA ARG A 84 -25.64 37.53 20.11
C ARG A 84 -24.86 38.74 20.59
N GLN A 85 -23.66 38.56 21.16
CA GLN A 85 -22.81 39.65 21.59
C GLN A 85 -22.42 40.57 20.42
N ALA A 86 -21.99 39.98 19.31
CA ALA A 86 -21.61 40.71 18.12
C ALA A 86 -22.83 41.46 17.52
N LEU A 87 -23.99 40.82 17.52
CA LEU A 87 -25.25 41.45 17.05
C LEU A 87 -25.63 42.65 17.93
N ALA A 88 -25.56 42.50 19.25
CA ALA A 88 -25.86 43.57 20.20
C ALA A 88 -24.89 44.77 20.08
N ALA A 89 -23.62 44.47 19.74
CA ALA A 89 -22.58 45.47 19.51
C ALA A 89 -22.59 46.11 18.12
N GLY A 90 -23.54 45.71 17.25
CA GLY A 90 -23.64 46.22 15.87
C GLY A 90 -22.44 45.82 14.99
N GLN A 91 -21.73 44.73 15.31
CA GLN A 91 -20.61 44.24 14.54
C GLN A 91 -21.10 43.51 13.29
N GLY A 92 -20.35 43.61 12.18
CA GLY A 92 -20.62 42.88 10.93
C GLY A 92 -20.06 41.45 10.91
N SER A 93 -19.22 41.09 11.89
CA SER A 93 -18.60 39.77 11.98
C SER A 93 -18.29 39.40 13.41
N PHE A 94 -18.09 38.08 13.66
CA PHE A 94 -17.65 37.56 14.94
C PHE A 94 -16.72 36.35 14.72
N ARG A 95 -15.81 36.15 15.64
CA ARG A 95 -14.97 34.97 15.63
C ARG A 95 -15.77 33.77 16.14
N LEU A 96 -15.77 32.68 15.35
CA LEU A 96 -16.44 31.45 15.70
C LEU A 96 -15.57 30.71 16.73
N PRO A 97 -16.07 30.46 17.96
CA PRO A 97 -15.36 29.63 18.93
C PRO A 97 -15.23 28.21 18.38
N VAL A 98 -14.02 27.70 18.33
CA VAL A 98 -13.71 26.36 17.79
C VAL A 98 -12.69 25.65 18.67
N ARG A 99 -12.89 24.35 18.87
CA ARG A 99 -11.94 23.45 19.51
C ARG A 99 -11.30 22.56 18.46
N TYR A 100 -9.97 22.51 18.46
CA TYR A 100 -9.19 21.71 17.53
C TYR A 100 -8.76 20.40 18.20
N THR A 101 -8.91 19.28 17.50
CA THR A 101 -8.39 17.97 17.92
C THR A 101 -7.36 17.51 16.91
N PRO A 102 -6.06 17.44 17.27
CA PRO A 102 -5.04 16.92 16.37
C PRO A 102 -5.23 15.41 16.15
N PRO A 103 -4.87 14.89 14.99
CA PRO A 103 -4.81 13.43 14.79
C PRO A 103 -3.71 12.80 15.65
N GLN A 104 -3.78 11.48 15.81
CA GLN A 104 -2.78 10.67 16.51
C GLN A 104 -2.18 9.64 15.55
N PRO A 105 -0.87 9.74 15.20
CA PRO A 105 0.04 10.86 15.52
C PRO A 105 -0.32 12.14 14.75
N SER A 106 0.08 13.29 15.27
CA SER A 106 0.00 14.55 14.55
C SER A 106 1.19 14.74 13.60
N LEU A 107 1.04 15.62 12.63
CA LEU A 107 2.14 15.98 11.73
C LEU A 107 3.33 16.57 12.50
N GLN A 108 3.05 17.39 13.52
CA GLN A 108 4.07 17.94 14.40
C GLN A 108 4.82 16.83 15.18
N ALA A 109 4.12 15.82 15.67
CA ALA A 109 4.73 14.68 16.33
C ALA A 109 5.61 13.87 15.39
N LEU A 110 5.15 13.61 14.15
CA LEU A 110 5.95 12.94 13.14
C LEU A 110 7.22 13.71 12.82
N TYR A 111 7.10 15.04 12.65
CA TYR A 111 8.25 15.90 12.40
C TYR A 111 9.27 15.86 13.55
N ALA A 112 8.82 15.91 14.78
CA ALA A 112 9.67 15.82 15.97
C ALA A 112 10.41 14.47 16.05
N LEU A 113 9.79 13.40 15.56
CA LEU A 113 10.41 12.07 15.48
C LEU A 113 11.36 11.91 14.28
N GLY A 114 11.49 12.92 13.43
CA GLY A 114 12.41 12.91 12.28
C GLY A 114 11.75 12.52 10.95
N VAL A 115 10.43 12.40 10.89
CA VAL A 115 9.70 12.14 9.64
C VAL A 115 9.53 13.45 8.88
N ARG A 116 10.44 13.74 7.95
CA ARG A 116 10.57 15.07 7.34
C ARG A 116 10.60 15.07 5.82
N GLU A 117 11.22 14.06 5.21
CA GLU A 117 11.51 14.01 3.79
C GLU A 117 11.16 12.65 3.22
N HIS A 118 10.81 12.62 1.94
CA HIS A 118 10.70 11.38 1.18
C HIS A 118 12.10 10.77 0.99
N LEU A 119 12.26 9.51 1.35
CA LEU A 119 13.51 8.78 1.23
C LEU A 119 13.54 7.90 -0.02
N ALA A 120 12.52 7.08 -0.21
CA ALA A 120 12.41 6.16 -1.32
C ALA A 120 10.98 5.66 -1.50
N THR A 121 10.73 5.06 -2.66
CA THR A 121 9.47 4.36 -2.98
C THR A 121 9.80 2.98 -3.55
N GLY A 122 9.18 1.95 -2.98
CA GLY A 122 9.14 0.61 -3.56
C GLY A 122 7.83 0.41 -4.31
N GLU A 123 7.89 -0.29 -5.44
CA GLU A 123 6.73 -0.54 -6.29
C GLU A 123 6.75 -1.96 -6.84
N THR A 124 5.58 -2.57 -6.93
CA THR A 124 5.34 -3.80 -7.70
C THR A 124 3.98 -3.72 -8.41
N ASP A 125 3.84 -4.50 -9.48
CA ASP A 125 2.61 -4.58 -10.26
C ASP A 125 1.90 -5.91 -9.96
N PHE A 126 0.63 -5.86 -9.54
CA PHE A 126 -0.18 -7.04 -9.24
C PHE A 126 -1.16 -7.41 -10.38
N ARG A 127 -0.95 -6.89 -11.57
CA ARG A 127 -1.78 -7.20 -12.75
C ARG A 127 -1.93 -8.72 -12.95
N GLY A 128 -3.15 -9.17 -13.22
CA GLY A 128 -3.45 -10.58 -13.43
C GLY A 128 -3.67 -11.38 -12.14
N SER A 129 -3.65 -10.76 -10.97
CA SER A 129 -3.95 -11.43 -9.70
C SER A 129 -5.40 -11.88 -9.61
N SER A 130 -5.64 -13.04 -9.00
CA SER A 130 -6.98 -13.49 -8.63
C SER A 130 -7.62 -12.57 -7.60
N ARG A 131 -8.93 -12.63 -7.44
CA ARG A 131 -9.65 -11.86 -6.43
C ARG A 131 -9.16 -12.16 -5.00
N ALA A 132 -8.91 -13.43 -4.68
CA ALA A 132 -8.41 -13.83 -3.36
C ALA A 132 -7.00 -13.30 -3.11
N ARG A 133 -6.11 -13.38 -4.10
CA ARG A 133 -4.76 -12.84 -4.02
C ARG A 133 -4.77 -11.31 -3.84
N LEU A 134 -5.60 -10.62 -4.60
CA LEU A 134 -5.77 -9.16 -4.48
C LEU A 134 -6.30 -8.76 -3.10
N HIS A 135 -7.31 -9.49 -2.59
CA HIS A 135 -7.84 -9.27 -1.24
C HIS A 135 -6.73 -9.37 -0.19
N ASN A 136 -5.91 -10.41 -0.23
CA ASN A 136 -4.81 -10.62 0.71
C ASN A 136 -3.75 -9.52 0.60
N LEU A 137 -3.39 -9.14 -0.62
CA LEU A 137 -2.43 -8.08 -0.88
C LEU A 137 -2.90 -6.73 -0.33
N LEU A 138 -4.17 -6.37 -0.58
CA LEU A 138 -4.74 -5.13 -0.07
C LEU A 138 -4.88 -5.15 1.45
N LEU A 139 -5.28 -6.26 2.04
CA LEU A 139 -5.38 -6.42 3.48
C LEU A 139 -4.01 -6.29 4.15
N ALA A 140 -3.02 -7.06 3.71
CA ALA A 140 -1.67 -7.03 4.29
C ALA A 140 -1.02 -5.64 4.12
N SER A 141 -1.12 -5.04 2.94
CA SER A 141 -0.55 -3.72 2.69
C SER A 141 -1.24 -2.61 3.49
N SER A 142 -2.54 -2.72 3.74
CA SER A 142 -3.28 -1.75 4.58
C SER A 142 -2.82 -1.74 6.03
N LYS A 143 -2.41 -2.90 6.56
CA LYS A 143 -1.88 -3.00 7.92
C LYS A 143 -0.53 -2.30 8.11
N LEU A 144 0.21 -2.10 7.02
CA LEU A 144 1.50 -1.41 7.02
C LEU A 144 1.38 0.07 6.67
N ASP A 145 0.20 0.53 6.25
CA ASP A 145 -0.04 1.95 5.95
C ASP A 145 -0.08 2.75 7.24
N GLY A 146 0.76 3.79 7.32
CA GLY A 146 0.90 4.58 8.52
C GLY A 146 1.78 3.94 9.61
N LEU A 147 2.57 2.93 9.27
CA LEU A 147 3.52 2.31 10.18
C LEU A 147 4.65 3.28 10.51
N LEU A 148 4.90 3.45 11.80
CA LEU A 148 6.01 4.24 12.33
C LEU A 148 7.10 3.28 12.85
N ILE A 149 8.29 3.36 12.23
CA ILE A 149 9.42 2.47 12.54
C ILE A 149 10.48 3.26 13.31
N PRO A 150 10.70 2.97 14.60
CA PRO A 150 11.75 3.62 15.37
C PRO A 150 13.14 3.21 14.89
N PRO A 151 14.20 3.96 15.25
CA PRO A 151 15.57 3.50 15.08
C PRO A 151 15.77 2.11 15.68
N GLY A 152 16.49 1.25 14.98
CA GLY A 152 16.71 -0.14 15.41
C GLY A 152 16.22 -1.17 14.39
N PRO A 153 16.21 -2.46 14.76
CA PRO A 153 15.81 -3.53 13.87
C PRO A 153 14.29 -3.55 13.64
N PHE A 154 13.91 -3.80 12.40
CA PHE A 154 12.54 -4.00 11.95
C PHE A 154 12.33 -5.45 11.52
N SER A 155 11.16 -6.02 11.83
CA SER A 155 10.70 -7.32 11.36
C SER A 155 9.35 -7.18 10.64
N PHE A 156 9.28 -7.69 9.42
CA PHE A 156 8.04 -7.69 8.64
C PHE A 156 6.95 -8.51 9.32
N HIS A 157 7.29 -9.71 9.83
CA HIS A 157 6.31 -10.55 10.53
C HIS A 157 5.74 -9.89 11.77
N GLN A 158 6.58 -9.23 12.57
CA GLN A 158 6.10 -8.51 13.75
C GLN A 158 5.17 -7.35 13.38
N ALA A 159 5.50 -6.62 12.33
CA ALA A 159 4.69 -5.49 11.87
C ALA A 159 3.36 -5.92 11.26
N LEU A 160 3.36 -7.00 10.47
CA LEU A 160 2.17 -7.51 9.79
C LEU A 160 1.22 -8.23 10.75
N GLY A 161 1.75 -8.99 11.69
CA GLY A 161 0.99 -9.91 12.54
C GLY A 161 0.64 -11.21 11.82
N PRO A 162 -0.25 -12.03 12.41
CA PRO A 162 -0.57 -13.35 11.88
C PRO A 162 -1.27 -13.29 10.53
N VAL A 163 -0.91 -14.24 9.66
CA VAL A 163 -1.56 -14.45 8.36
C VAL A 163 -2.42 -15.71 8.49
N SER A 164 -3.69 -15.53 8.79
CA SER A 164 -4.65 -16.60 9.05
C SER A 164 -6.05 -16.23 8.55
N GLU A 165 -6.95 -17.19 8.50
CA GLU A 165 -8.37 -16.93 8.16
C GLU A 165 -9.01 -15.99 9.18
N GLU A 166 -8.74 -16.20 10.47
CA GLU A 166 -9.23 -15.35 11.56
C GLU A 166 -8.78 -13.89 11.41
N ALA A 167 -7.59 -13.68 10.84
CA ALA A 167 -7.06 -12.34 10.53
C ALA A 167 -7.63 -11.76 9.22
N GLY A 168 -8.51 -12.49 8.53
CA GLY A 168 -9.22 -12.05 7.32
C GLY A 168 -8.56 -12.44 6.00
N TYR A 169 -7.50 -13.25 6.02
CA TYR A 169 -6.86 -13.73 4.80
C TYR A 169 -7.65 -14.90 4.18
N ARG A 170 -7.55 -15.01 2.86
CA ARG A 170 -8.22 -16.03 2.05
C ARG A 170 -7.21 -17.00 1.46
N GLU A 171 -7.70 -18.18 1.08
CA GLU A 171 -6.93 -19.12 0.29
C GLU A 171 -6.62 -18.54 -1.09
N ALA A 172 -5.36 -18.59 -1.46
CA ALA A 172 -4.85 -18.24 -2.78
C ALA A 172 -3.59 -19.06 -3.04
N PHE A 173 -3.05 -18.99 -4.27
CA PHE A 173 -1.82 -19.71 -4.55
C PHE A 173 -0.64 -19.13 -3.77
N VAL A 174 0.10 -20.02 -3.12
CA VAL A 174 1.34 -19.76 -2.39
C VAL A 174 2.45 -20.63 -2.96
N ILE A 175 3.68 -20.17 -2.86
CA ILE A 175 4.88 -20.91 -3.28
C ILE A 175 5.48 -21.54 -2.03
N VAL A 176 5.51 -22.86 -1.99
CA VAL A 176 6.13 -23.64 -0.92
C VAL A 176 7.25 -24.51 -1.51
N GLY A 177 8.51 -24.10 -1.29
CA GLY A 177 9.65 -24.79 -1.86
C GLY A 177 9.64 -24.79 -3.39
N ASP A 178 9.42 -25.95 -3.99
CA ASP A 178 9.36 -26.18 -5.42
C ASP A 178 7.93 -26.39 -5.96
N ARG A 179 6.92 -26.07 -5.17
CA ARG A 179 5.51 -26.28 -5.49
C ARG A 179 4.69 -25.02 -5.35
N THR A 180 3.68 -24.91 -6.19
CA THR A 180 2.61 -23.94 -6.07
C THR A 180 1.40 -24.66 -5.48
N GLU A 181 1.00 -24.27 -4.29
CA GLU A 181 -0.11 -24.87 -3.54
C GLU A 181 -1.17 -23.83 -3.21
N GLN A 182 -2.38 -24.26 -2.92
CA GLN A 182 -3.38 -23.39 -2.29
C GLN A 182 -3.09 -23.26 -0.80
N GLY A 183 -3.03 -22.03 -0.32
CA GLY A 183 -2.76 -21.74 1.09
C GLY A 183 -3.26 -20.37 1.48
N ILE A 184 -3.41 -20.16 2.78
CA ILE A 184 -3.84 -18.88 3.32
C ILE A 184 -2.76 -17.82 3.08
N GLY A 185 -3.15 -16.66 2.58
CA GLY A 185 -2.26 -15.50 2.47
C GLY A 185 -1.47 -15.39 1.17
N GLY A 186 -1.85 -16.10 0.11
CA GLY A 186 -1.26 -15.85 -1.22
C GLY A 186 -1.39 -14.38 -1.59
N GLY A 187 -0.26 -13.74 -1.94
CA GLY A 187 -0.13 -12.31 -2.20
C GLY A 187 0.69 -11.53 -1.15
N VAL A 188 0.89 -12.07 0.04
CA VAL A 188 1.67 -11.42 1.12
C VAL A 188 3.14 -11.21 0.74
N CYS A 189 3.76 -12.13 0.00
CA CYS A 189 5.13 -11.96 -0.49
C CYS A 189 5.29 -10.78 -1.47
N GLN A 190 4.25 -10.37 -2.16
CA GLN A 190 4.30 -9.15 -2.96
C GLN A 190 4.34 -7.91 -2.08
N VAL A 191 3.65 -7.93 -0.95
CA VAL A 191 3.69 -6.83 0.03
C VAL A 191 5.09 -6.70 0.64
N SER A 192 5.70 -7.83 1.07
CA SER A 192 7.07 -7.82 1.58
C SER A 192 8.09 -7.39 0.51
N THR A 193 7.93 -7.82 -0.73
CA THR A 193 8.79 -7.41 -1.86
C THR A 193 8.68 -5.90 -2.12
N THR A 194 7.47 -5.35 -2.10
CA THR A 194 7.27 -3.91 -2.32
C THR A 194 7.91 -3.09 -1.21
N LEU A 195 7.73 -3.50 0.04
CA LEU A 195 8.32 -2.83 1.19
C LEU A 195 9.85 -2.98 1.20
N PHE A 196 10.37 -4.18 0.87
CA PHE A 196 11.80 -4.41 0.72
C PHE A 196 12.43 -3.45 -0.28
N ARG A 197 11.80 -3.21 -1.42
CA ARG A 197 12.29 -2.26 -2.42
C ARG A 197 12.40 -0.85 -1.86
N ALA A 198 11.41 -0.40 -1.08
CA ALA A 198 11.48 0.90 -0.42
C ALA A 198 12.69 0.97 0.54
N PHE A 199 12.90 -0.04 1.36
CA PHE A 199 14.04 -0.11 2.26
C PHE A 199 15.38 -0.20 1.52
N PHE A 200 15.44 -0.98 0.45
CA PHE A 200 16.64 -1.12 -0.36
C PHE A 200 17.04 0.21 -1.01
N PHE A 201 16.08 0.91 -1.62
CA PHE A 201 16.33 2.20 -2.27
C PHE A 201 16.59 3.33 -1.26
N ALA A 202 16.10 3.21 -0.03
CA ALA A 202 16.44 4.12 1.06
C ALA A 202 17.83 3.86 1.67
N GLY A 203 18.49 2.78 1.28
CA GLY A 203 19.84 2.47 1.77
C GLY A 203 19.89 1.90 3.17
N LEU A 204 18.80 1.30 3.68
CA LEU A 204 18.80 0.68 4.99
C LEU A 204 19.60 -0.63 4.96
N PRO A 205 20.41 -0.93 6.00
CA PRO A 205 21.07 -2.22 6.14
C PRO A 205 20.06 -3.37 6.15
N ILE A 206 20.29 -4.38 5.33
CA ILE A 206 19.46 -5.58 5.24
C ILE A 206 20.00 -6.61 6.23
N LEU A 207 19.21 -6.96 7.25
CA LEU A 207 19.57 -7.95 8.27
C LEU A 207 19.17 -9.36 7.86
N GLU A 208 18.01 -9.51 7.20
CA GLU A 208 17.52 -10.78 6.69
C GLU A 208 16.66 -10.54 5.45
N ARG A 209 16.96 -11.23 4.38
CA ARG A 209 16.20 -11.23 3.14
C ARG A 209 16.37 -12.55 2.41
N HIS A 210 15.29 -13.10 1.94
CA HIS A 210 15.26 -14.34 1.15
C HIS A 210 14.71 -14.07 -0.24
N ALA A 211 15.40 -14.54 -1.27
CA ALA A 211 14.84 -14.56 -2.61
C ALA A 211 13.77 -15.67 -2.72
N HIS A 212 12.81 -15.51 -3.63
CA HIS A 212 11.95 -16.61 -4.02
C HIS A 212 12.77 -17.75 -4.68
N SER A 213 12.21 -18.95 -4.71
CA SER A 213 12.87 -20.11 -5.31
C SER A 213 13.08 -19.93 -6.81
N TYR A 214 12.21 -19.18 -7.48
CA TYR A 214 12.27 -18.89 -8.89
C TYR A 214 11.91 -17.42 -9.18
N GLN A 215 12.18 -16.95 -10.40
CA GLN A 215 11.86 -15.60 -10.83
C GLN A 215 10.34 -15.46 -11.03
N VAL A 216 9.69 -14.75 -10.11
CA VAL A 216 8.25 -14.48 -10.14
C VAL A 216 7.95 -13.32 -11.08
N ALA A 217 7.00 -13.51 -11.99
CA ALA A 217 6.67 -12.50 -13.02
C ALA A 217 6.22 -11.15 -12.45
N TYR A 218 5.58 -11.13 -11.27
CA TYR A 218 5.15 -9.91 -10.59
C TYR A 218 6.29 -9.02 -10.09
N TYR A 219 7.54 -9.55 -9.98
CA TYR A 219 8.62 -8.91 -9.24
C TYR A 219 9.76 -8.44 -10.14
N LYS A 220 9.43 -7.94 -11.31
CA LYS A 220 10.42 -7.27 -12.17
C LYS A 220 10.78 -5.88 -11.59
N PRO A 221 12.04 -5.45 -11.63
CA PRO A 221 13.20 -6.19 -12.12
C PRO A 221 13.59 -7.35 -11.19
N THR A 222 14.12 -8.40 -11.78
CA THR A 222 14.58 -9.60 -11.05
C THR A 222 15.69 -9.26 -10.04
N GLY A 223 15.79 -10.03 -8.97
CA GLY A 223 16.82 -9.83 -7.92
C GLY A 223 16.43 -8.85 -6.82
N LEU A 224 15.27 -8.20 -6.91
CA LEU A 224 14.76 -7.25 -5.91
C LEU A 224 13.43 -7.73 -5.32
N ASP A 225 13.36 -8.98 -4.96
CA ASP A 225 12.23 -9.61 -4.27
C ASP A 225 12.60 -10.05 -2.85
N ALA A 226 11.60 -10.19 -2.01
CA ALA A 226 11.73 -10.67 -0.64
C ALA A 226 10.61 -11.66 -0.32
N ALA A 227 10.95 -12.93 -0.23
CA ALA A 227 10.05 -13.99 0.20
C ALA A 227 9.97 -14.04 1.72
N VAL A 228 8.75 -14.19 2.24
CA VAL A 228 8.49 -14.35 3.67
C VAL A 228 7.64 -15.58 3.92
N ILE A 229 7.99 -16.36 4.94
CA ILE A 229 7.25 -17.55 5.38
C ILE A 229 7.40 -17.64 6.89
N ALA A 230 6.39 -17.32 7.64
CA ALA A 230 6.42 -17.40 9.09
C ALA A 230 6.49 -18.86 9.58
N PRO A 231 7.30 -19.17 10.59
CA PRO A 231 8.27 -18.31 11.27
C PRO A 231 9.68 -18.36 10.66
N HIS A 232 9.87 -19.05 9.52
CA HIS A 232 11.19 -19.47 9.01
C HIS A 232 11.92 -18.41 8.18
N LYS A 233 11.18 -17.59 7.43
CA LYS A 233 11.75 -16.56 6.55
C LYS A 233 11.09 -15.23 6.84
N ASP A 234 11.87 -14.24 7.23
CA ASP A 234 11.42 -12.90 7.49
C ASP A 234 12.13 -11.88 6.58
N LEU A 235 11.59 -10.71 6.50
CA LEU A 235 12.28 -9.52 6.00
C LEU A 235 12.63 -8.67 7.20
N ARG A 236 13.93 -8.52 7.46
CA ARG A 236 14.43 -7.71 8.56
C ARG A 236 15.43 -6.68 8.05
N VAL A 237 15.26 -5.45 8.48
CA VAL A 237 16.14 -4.33 8.14
C VAL A 237 16.48 -3.54 9.39
N LEU A 238 17.55 -2.78 9.32
CA LEU A 238 17.95 -1.87 10.39
C LEU A 238 17.57 -0.44 10.00
N ASN A 239 16.71 0.20 10.79
CA ASN A 239 16.58 1.64 10.71
C ASN A 239 17.78 2.28 11.42
N ASP A 240 18.83 2.58 10.68
CA ASP A 240 20.04 3.26 11.13
C ASP A 240 20.02 4.78 10.80
N THR A 241 18.85 5.31 10.47
CA THR A 241 18.67 6.75 10.25
C THR A 241 18.59 7.48 11.59
N PRO A 242 18.79 8.83 11.62
CA PRO A 242 18.72 9.59 12.84
C PRO A 242 17.37 9.61 13.56
N GLY A 243 16.27 9.25 12.86
CA GLY A 243 14.93 9.32 13.39
C GLY A 243 14.04 8.14 12.99
N HIS A 244 12.76 8.31 13.24
CA HIS A 244 11.74 7.34 12.85
C HIS A 244 11.50 7.38 11.34
N LEU A 245 11.02 6.26 10.81
CA LEU A 245 10.54 6.13 9.44
C LEU A 245 9.01 6.03 9.45
N TRP A 246 8.38 6.68 8.48
CA TRP A 246 6.95 6.59 8.23
C TRP A 246 6.71 5.87 6.92
N VAL A 247 5.90 4.81 6.96
CA VAL A 247 5.52 4.02 5.79
C VAL A 247 4.13 4.45 5.32
N GLN A 248 4.02 4.85 4.07
CA GLN A 248 2.74 5.22 3.47
C GLN A 248 2.49 4.39 2.22
N ARG A 249 1.32 3.74 2.18
CA ARG A 249 0.89 2.95 1.04
C ARG A 249 0.15 3.82 0.02
N SER A 250 0.35 3.52 -1.26
CA SER A 250 -0.58 3.93 -2.32
C SER A 250 -0.84 2.77 -3.28
N VAL A 251 -2.04 2.76 -3.83
CA VAL A 251 -2.45 1.83 -4.90
C VAL A 251 -2.94 2.66 -6.06
N VAL A 252 -2.24 2.59 -7.19
CA VAL A 252 -2.56 3.33 -8.41
C VAL A 252 -2.70 2.34 -9.56
N GLY A 253 -3.93 2.15 -10.04
CA GLY A 253 -4.22 1.10 -11.02
C GLY A 253 -3.88 -0.28 -10.43
N THR A 254 -2.96 -1.01 -11.06
CA THR A 254 -2.48 -2.32 -10.62
C THR A 254 -1.14 -2.27 -9.88
N ARG A 255 -0.71 -1.08 -9.45
CA ARG A 255 0.57 -0.87 -8.81
C ARG A 255 0.43 -0.63 -7.32
N LEU A 256 1.09 -1.47 -6.54
CA LEU A 256 1.27 -1.27 -5.11
C LEU A 256 2.57 -0.51 -4.87
N ARG A 257 2.50 0.55 -4.06
CA ARG A 257 3.65 1.35 -3.66
C ARG A 257 3.72 1.49 -2.15
N PHE A 258 4.94 1.43 -1.63
CA PHE A 258 5.26 1.95 -0.30
C PHE A 258 6.22 3.11 -0.43
N HIS A 259 5.81 4.24 0.11
CA HIS A 259 6.62 5.45 0.21
C HIS A 259 7.20 5.52 1.62
N LEU A 260 8.49 5.75 1.71
CA LEU A 260 9.21 5.83 2.97
C LEU A 260 9.63 7.27 3.23
N PHE A 261 9.26 7.79 4.39
CA PHE A 261 9.60 9.15 4.83
C PHE A 261 10.41 9.09 6.11
N GLY A 262 11.36 9.99 6.26
CA GLY A 262 12.25 10.06 7.41
C GLY A 262 13.21 11.24 7.29
N THR A 263 14.37 11.14 7.91
CA THR A 263 15.46 12.11 7.80
C THR A 263 16.48 11.62 6.79
N LYS A 264 16.70 12.40 5.73
CA LYS A 264 17.67 12.07 4.68
C LYS A 264 19.08 12.38 5.15
N ASP A 265 19.88 11.32 5.33
CA ASP A 265 21.28 11.40 5.78
C ASP A 265 22.25 10.65 4.87
N ARG A 266 21.77 10.18 3.69
CA ARG A 266 22.54 9.35 2.77
C ARG A 266 22.12 9.51 1.33
N GLU A 267 23.01 9.11 0.44
CA GLU A 267 22.73 8.91 -0.99
C GLU A 267 22.92 7.44 -1.34
N VAL A 268 22.04 6.92 -2.19
CA VAL A 268 22.03 5.52 -2.62
C VAL A 268 22.17 5.44 -4.13
N ARG A 269 23.13 4.62 -4.57
CA ARG A 269 23.27 4.22 -5.97
C ARG A 269 23.20 2.71 -6.05
N TRP A 270 22.58 2.19 -7.07
CA TRP A 270 22.51 0.76 -7.30
C TRP A 270 22.67 0.44 -8.78
N GLU A 271 23.18 -0.76 -9.05
CA GLU A 271 23.46 -1.28 -10.37
C GLU A 271 22.93 -2.70 -10.50
N GLY A 272 22.55 -3.04 -11.71
CA GLY A 272 22.01 -4.36 -12.03
C GLY A 272 20.54 -4.29 -12.49
N PRO A 273 19.86 -5.43 -12.56
CA PRO A 273 20.37 -6.78 -12.21
C PRO A 273 21.43 -7.29 -13.18
N PHE A 274 22.46 -7.94 -12.65
CA PHE A 274 23.44 -8.70 -13.42
C PHE A 274 23.03 -10.18 -13.41
N VAL A 275 22.65 -10.69 -14.57
CA VAL A 275 22.10 -12.03 -14.71
C VAL A 275 23.14 -12.96 -15.35
N SER A 276 23.43 -14.08 -14.68
CA SER A 276 24.38 -15.09 -15.13
C SER A 276 23.87 -16.50 -14.83
N GLU A 277 24.60 -17.52 -15.28
CA GLU A 277 24.28 -18.93 -15.05
C GLU A 277 22.83 -19.29 -15.43
N ARG A 278 22.37 -18.79 -16.57
CA ARG A 278 21.00 -19.01 -17.07
C ARG A 278 20.76 -20.48 -17.37
N LYS A 279 19.62 -20.98 -16.94
CA LYS A 279 19.12 -22.32 -17.23
C LYS A 279 17.72 -22.21 -17.83
N PRO A 280 17.41 -22.99 -18.88
CA PRO A 280 16.08 -22.91 -19.48
C PRO A 280 14.99 -23.34 -18.51
N PRO A 281 13.75 -22.85 -18.68
CA PRO A 281 12.62 -23.28 -17.87
C PRO A 281 12.42 -24.80 -17.93
N LEU A 282 11.83 -25.33 -16.85
CA LEU A 282 11.39 -26.73 -16.83
C LEU A 282 10.15 -26.92 -17.73
N PRO A 283 9.89 -28.16 -18.19
CA PRO A 283 8.65 -28.47 -18.91
C PRO A 283 7.39 -28.09 -18.12
N PRO A 284 6.29 -27.72 -18.80
CA PRO A 284 5.05 -27.40 -18.12
C PRO A 284 4.47 -28.61 -17.40
N LYS A 285 3.77 -28.34 -16.30
CA LYS A 285 3.07 -29.34 -15.47
C LYS A 285 1.57 -29.10 -15.56
N GLU A 286 0.79 -30.17 -15.60
CA GLU A 286 -0.65 -30.14 -15.48
C GLU A 286 -1.10 -30.78 -14.16
N VAL A 287 -2.00 -30.10 -13.46
CA VAL A 287 -2.61 -30.58 -12.21
C VAL A 287 -4.09 -30.70 -12.41
N LEU A 288 -4.61 -31.91 -12.20
CA LEU A 288 -6.07 -32.16 -12.28
C LEU A 288 -6.78 -31.37 -11.19
N ASP A 289 -7.78 -30.62 -11.60
CA ASP A 289 -8.67 -29.87 -10.70
C ASP A 289 -10.12 -30.24 -10.97
N PRO A 290 -10.73 -31.10 -10.13
CA PRO A 290 -12.11 -31.50 -10.29
C PRO A 290 -13.12 -30.36 -10.18
N SER A 291 -12.74 -29.22 -9.61
CA SER A 291 -13.60 -28.04 -9.47
C SER A 291 -13.74 -27.25 -10.78
N LEU A 292 -12.85 -27.47 -11.73
CA LEU A 292 -12.92 -26.83 -13.04
C LEU A 292 -13.88 -27.60 -13.97
N PRO A 293 -14.60 -26.91 -14.86
CA PRO A 293 -15.40 -27.57 -15.88
C PRO A 293 -14.55 -28.51 -16.75
N PRO A 294 -15.15 -29.60 -17.28
CA PRO A 294 -14.44 -30.51 -18.18
C PRO A 294 -13.80 -29.80 -19.36
N GLY A 295 -12.53 -30.13 -19.64
CA GLY A 295 -11.76 -29.56 -20.77
C GLY A 295 -11.25 -28.14 -20.56
N VAL A 296 -11.51 -27.52 -19.41
CA VAL A 296 -10.94 -26.19 -19.06
C VAL A 296 -9.50 -26.34 -18.62
N ARG A 297 -8.63 -25.49 -19.14
CA ARG A 297 -7.21 -25.40 -18.78
C ARG A 297 -6.89 -23.96 -18.34
N GLN A 298 -6.45 -23.82 -17.12
CA GLN A 298 -6.14 -22.52 -16.52
C GLN A 298 -4.67 -22.46 -16.11
N GLN A 299 -3.92 -21.50 -16.66
CA GLN A 299 -2.55 -21.27 -16.21
C GLN A 299 -2.55 -20.58 -14.86
N VAL A 300 -1.86 -21.20 -13.87
CA VAL A 300 -1.75 -20.68 -12.52
C VAL A 300 -0.33 -20.25 -12.16
N ASP A 301 0.65 -20.69 -12.94
CA ASP A 301 2.03 -20.28 -12.79
C ASP A 301 2.74 -20.20 -14.15
N PHE A 302 3.80 -19.39 -14.21
CA PHE A 302 4.48 -19.07 -15.46
C PHE A 302 5.87 -19.72 -15.48
N ALA A 303 6.30 -20.14 -16.67
CA ALA A 303 7.67 -20.61 -16.88
C ALA A 303 8.67 -19.49 -16.58
N ALA A 304 9.77 -19.85 -15.91
CA ALA A 304 10.86 -18.94 -15.60
C ALA A 304 12.21 -19.63 -15.76
N GLU A 305 13.18 -18.88 -16.29
CA GLU A 305 14.56 -19.33 -16.34
C GLU A 305 15.15 -19.43 -14.92
N GLY A 306 15.98 -20.42 -14.70
CA GLY A 306 16.92 -20.41 -13.58
C GLY A 306 18.05 -19.42 -13.86
N ALA A 307 18.52 -18.71 -12.84
CA ALA A 307 19.59 -17.74 -12.99
C ALA A 307 20.26 -17.43 -11.65
N ARG A 308 21.49 -16.96 -11.73
CA ARG A 308 22.17 -16.23 -10.67
C ARG A 308 22.01 -14.73 -10.94
N VAL A 309 21.41 -14.01 -10.02
CA VAL A 309 21.17 -12.58 -10.15
C VAL A 309 21.88 -11.82 -9.05
N GLU A 310 22.68 -10.84 -9.42
CA GLU A 310 23.39 -9.94 -8.49
C GLU A 310 22.89 -8.52 -8.69
N VAL A 311 22.59 -7.86 -7.58
CA VAL A 311 22.31 -6.41 -7.54
C VAL A 311 23.35 -5.79 -6.60
N ARG A 312 23.95 -4.69 -7.03
CA ARG A 312 24.97 -3.96 -6.24
C ARG A 312 24.39 -2.64 -5.78
N ARG A 313 24.74 -2.26 -4.56
CA ARG A 313 24.31 -1.01 -3.95
C ARG A 313 25.46 -0.32 -3.24
N THR A 314 25.59 0.99 -3.44
CA THR A 314 26.54 1.83 -2.71
C THR A 314 25.74 2.86 -1.92
N VAL A 315 25.97 2.92 -0.62
CA VAL A 315 25.32 3.87 0.30
C VAL A 315 26.41 4.81 0.84
N ARG A 316 26.24 6.11 0.56
CA ARG A 316 27.12 7.17 1.04
C ARG A 316 26.41 7.99 2.09
N TYR A 317 26.88 7.92 3.32
CA TYR A 317 26.35 8.70 4.43
C TYR A 317 26.91 10.10 4.43
N ARG A 318 26.16 11.07 4.94
CA ARG A 318 26.62 12.48 5.07
C ARG A 318 27.85 12.63 5.96
N ASP A 319 28.07 11.73 6.91
CA ASP A 319 29.26 11.69 7.77
C ASP A 319 30.52 11.14 7.09
N GLY A 320 30.45 10.80 5.80
CA GLY A 320 31.55 10.31 4.98
C GLY A 320 31.71 8.79 4.94
N ARG A 321 30.97 8.04 5.75
CA ARG A 321 30.97 6.57 5.66
C ARG A 321 30.41 6.11 4.32
N VAL A 322 30.97 5.04 3.79
CA VAL A 322 30.51 4.37 2.56
C VAL A 322 30.30 2.91 2.83
N ARG A 323 29.19 2.37 2.36
CA ARG A 323 28.88 0.95 2.44
C ARG A 323 28.59 0.41 1.04
N GLU A 324 29.33 -0.60 0.63
CA GLU A 324 29.12 -1.30 -0.63
C GLU A 324 28.55 -2.67 -0.35
N GLU A 325 27.51 -3.04 -1.05
CA GLU A 325 26.78 -4.28 -0.82
C GLU A 325 26.43 -4.98 -2.13
N ARG A 326 26.41 -6.32 -2.04
CA ARG A 326 25.95 -7.20 -3.11
C ARG A 326 24.75 -7.99 -2.62
N LEU A 327 23.64 -7.90 -3.34
CA LEU A 327 22.47 -8.72 -3.12
C LEU A 327 22.47 -9.85 -4.13
N LEU A 328 22.64 -11.08 -3.65
CA LEU A 328 22.68 -12.27 -4.47
C LEU A 328 21.37 -13.05 -4.38
N SER A 329 20.81 -13.42 -5.53
CA SER A 329 19.65 -14.29 -5.64
C SER A 329 19.95 -15.46 -6.56
N LEU A 330 19.66 -16.67 -6.08
CA LEU A 330 19.80 -17.90 -6.85
C LEU A 330 18.41 -18.44 -7.16
N TYR A 331 17.99 -18.30 -8.42
CA TYR A 331 16.69 -18.76 -8.89
C TYR A 331 16.82 -20.10 -9.59
N ARG A 332 15.93 -21.02 -9.24
CA ARG A 332 15.81 -22.31 -9.93
C ARG A 332 14.99 -22.14 -11.22
N PRO A 333 15.24 -22.95 -12.25
CA PRO A 333 14.35 -23.01 -13.38
C PRO A 333 12.96 -23.50 -12.95
N TRP A 334 11.92 -22.94 -13.52
CA TRP A 334 10.54 -23.20 -13.15
C TRP A 334 9.70 -23.51 -14.38
N GLY A 335 8.82 -24.51 -14.29
CA GLY A 335 7.88 -24.85 -15.35
C GLY A 335 6.54 -24.16 -15.18
N ALA A 336 5.87 -23.82 -16.25
CA ALA A 336 4.49 -23.37 -16.20
C ALA A 336 3.60 -24.42 -15.55
N VAL A 337 2.64 -24.01 -14.74
CA VAL A 337 1.65 -24.88 -14.09
C VAL A 337 0.27 -24.54 -14.60
N TYR A 338 -0.43 -25.58 -15.05
CA TYR A 338 -1.81 -25.49 -15.52
C TYR A 338 -2.71 -26.35 -14.65
N ARG A 339 -3.83 -25.80 -14.20
CA ARG A 339 -4.94 -26.58 -13.63
C ARG A 339 -5.82 -27.01 -14.79
N VAL A 340 -6.14 -28.29 -14.85
CA VAL A 340 -6.97 -28.88 -15.91
C VAL A 340 -8.19 -29.51 -15.29
N GLY A 341 -9.35 -29.20 -15.85
CA GLY A 341 -10.59 -29.88 -15.51
C GLY A 341 -10.58 -31.37 -15.95
N PRO A 342 -11.53 -32.16 -15.47
CA PRO A 342 -11.66 -33.56 -15.89
C PRO A 342 -11.73 -33.71 -17.41
N THR A 343 -11.32 -34.84 -17.95
CA THR A 343 -11.45 -35.14 -19.36
C THR A 343 -12.95 -35.08 -19.74
N PRO A 344 -13.32 -34.33 -20.80
CA PRO A 344 -14.70 -34.34 -21.26
C PRO A 344 -15.14 -35.76 -21.57
N PRO A 345 -16.38 -36.15 -21.29
CA PRO A 345 -16.88 -37.44 -21.69
C PRO A 345 -16.74 -37.59 -23.21
N ALA A 346 -16.24 -38.76 -23.66
CA ALA A 346 -16.10 -39.04 -25.06
C ALA A 346 -17.45 -38.79 -25.77
N LYS A 347 -17.43 -38.02 -26.86
CA LYS A 347 -18.63 -37.87 -27.69
C LYS A 347 -19.09 -39.29 -28.07
N ALA A 348 -20.30 -39.59 -27.72
CA ALA A 348 -20.91 -40.85 -28.15
C ALA A 348 -20.80 -40.96 -29.71
N PRO A 349 -20.39 -42.10 -30.20
CA PRO A 349 -20.34 -42.29 -31.67
C PRO A 349 -21.69 -41.96 -32.28
N PRO A 350 -21.74 -41.35 -33.44
CA PRO A 350 -23.00 -41.04 -34.10
C PRO A 350 -23.82 -42.35 -34.24
N SER A 351 -25.05 -42.31 -33.81
CA SER A 351 -25.97 -43.44 -33.98
C SER A 351 -26.00 -43.87 -35.47
N PRO A 352 -25.90 -45.15 -35.79
CA PRO A 352 -25.97 -45.58 -37.15
C PRO A 352 -27.31 -45.14 -37.79
N PRO A 353 -27.30 -44.78 -39.06
CA PRO A 353 -28.52 -44.32 -39.73
C PRO A 353 -29.58 -45.42 -39.63
N ALA A 354 -30.78 -45.01 -39.20
CA ALA A 354 -31.93 -45.90 -39.16
C ALA A 354 -32.14 -46.57 -40.54
N GLY A 355 -31.93 -47.89 -40.54
CA GLY A 355 -32.08 -48.67 -41.74
C GLY A 355 -33.52 -48.54 -42.26
N GLY A 356 -33.64 -47.94 -43.47
CA GLY A 356 -34.88 -47.88 -44.18
C GLY A 356 -35.37 -49.31 -44.56
N GLY A 357 -36.34 -49.79 -43.82
CA GLY A 357 -37.06 -51.00 -44.17
C GLY A 357 -37.92 -50.77 -45.43
N GLY A 358 -37.36 -51.15 -46.58
CA GLY A 358 -38.16 -51.24 -47.79
C GLY A 358 -39.09 -52.45 -47.74
N ALA A 359 -40.35 -52.17 -47.45
CA ALA A 359 -41.40 -53.15 -47.69
C ALA A 359 -41.60 -53.30 -49.26
N ARG A 360 -41.25 -54.45 -49.77
CA ARG A 360 -41.77 -54.89 -51.02
C ARG A 360 -42.87 -55.92 -50.72
N SER A 361 -44.08 -55.65 -51.14
CA SER A 361 -45.16 -56.59 -51.26
C SER A 361 -45.28 -57.04 -52.70
N PRO A 362 -45.81 -58.29 -52.99
CA PRO A 362 -45.86 -58.93 -54.26
C PRO A 362 -46.94 -58.40 -55.16
#